data_e2babec819f2965c6a245a18884f53d9
#
_entry.id   e2babec819f2965c6a245a18884f53d9
#
_cell.length_a   1.000
_cell.length_b   1.000
_cell.length_c   1.000
_cell.angle_alpha   90.00
_cell.angle_beta   90.00
_cell.angle_gamma   90.00
#
_symmetry.space_group_name_H-M   'P 1'
#
loop_
_entity.id
_entity.type
_entity.pdbx_description
1 polymer ?
#
loop_
_entity_poly.entity_id
_entity_poly.type
_entity_poly.pdbx_seq_one_letter_code
_entity_poly.pdbx_strand_id
1 'polypeptide(L)'
;MALEKKVVVDLIEVVENGSVQVRTKTAILEDGVEISSKFHRHVVAPGQDYSGEDAKVQAICAAIHTPEVVAAYEAAQATAQVVPELG
;
A
#
# COMPACT_ATOMS: atom_id res chain seq x y z
N MET A 1 23.51 -24.88 -9.19
CA MET A 1 22.16 -24.55 -8.71
C MET A 1 22.18 -23.20 -8.05
N ALA A 2 21.45 -22.26 -8.59
CA ALA A 2 21.44 -20.91 -8.06
C ALA A 2 20.06 -20.53 -7.55
N LEU A 3 20.00 -20.11 -6.30
CA LEU A 3 18.77 -19.62 -5.70
C LEU A 3 18.82 -18.11 -5.62
N GLU A 4 17.72 -17.48 -6.00
CA GLU A 4 17.61 -16.03 -5.96
C GLU A 4 16.35 -15.65 -5.22
N LYS A 5 16.41 -14.53 -4.55
CA LYS A 5 15.23 -13.96 -3.91
C LYS A 5 14.89 -12.68 -4.67
N LYS A 6 13.67 -12.61 -5.15
CA LYS A 6 13.21 -11.42 -5.87
C LYS A 6 12.03 -10.81 -5.14
N VAL A 7 12.14 -9.54 -4.80
CA VAL A 7 11.08 -8.82 -4.11
C VAL A 7 10.55 -7.76 -5.05
N VAL A 8 9.25 -7.76 -5.27
CA VAL A 8 8.63 -6.81 -6.19
C VAL A 8 7.25 -6.42 -5.68
N VAL A 9 6.89 -5.17 -5.90
CA VAL A 9 5.52 -4.72 -5.68
C VAL A 9 4.74 -5.18 -6.90
N ASP A 10 3.83 -6.13 -6.71
CA ASP A 10 3.13 -6.74 -7.84
C ASP A 10 1.68 -6.30 -7.98
N LEU A 11 1.15 -5.57 -7.01
CA LEU A 11 -0.21 -5.08 -7.09
C LEU A 11 -0.34 -3.80 -6.27
N ILE A 12 -0.96 -2.79 -6.85
CA ILE A 12 -1.25 -1.54 -6.15
C ILE A 12 -2.70 -1.21 -6.44
N GLU A 13 -3.49 -0.99 -5.39
CA GLU A 13 -4.89 -0.64 -5.54
C GLU A 13 -5.18 0.67 -4.82
N VAL A 14 -5.96 1.52 -5.44
CA VAL A 14 -6.39 2.77 -4.82
C VAL A 14 -7.86 2.61 -4.48
N VAL A 15 -8.19 2.75 -3.21
CA VAL A 15 -9.57 2.62 -2.79
C VAL A 15 -10.24 3.99 -2.71
N GLU A 16 -11.54 3.99 -2.53
CA GLU A 16 -12.36 5.19 -2.66
C GLU A 16 -11.91 6.35 -1.79
N ASN A 17 -11.44 6.07 -0.58
CA ASN A 17 -11.03 7.15 0.34
C ASN A 17 -9.62 7.65 0.07
N GLY A 18 -8.95 7.14 -0.96
CA GLY A 18 -7.60 7.56 -1.30
C GLY A 18 -6.50 6.68 -0.70
N SER A 19 -6.85 5.71 0.12
CA SER A 19 -5.85 4.80 0.66
C SER A 19 -5.28 3.95 -0.47
N VAL A 20 -3.97 3.71 -0.41
CA VAL A 20 -3.28 2.94 -1.43
C VAL A 20 -2.88 1.61 -0.81
N GLN A 21 -3.41 0.52 -1.36
CA GLN A 21 -3.09 -0.82 -0.89
C GLN A 21 -1.97 -1.38 -1.74
N VAL A 22 -0.94 -1.87 -1.08
CA VAL A 22 0.27 -2.33 -1.74
C VAL A 22 0.49 -3.80 -1.41
N ARG A 23 0.69 -4.61 -2.45
CA ARG A 23 1.04 -6.02 -2.25
C ARG A 23 2.45 -6.23 -2.74
N THR A 24 3.29 -6.78 -1.88
CA THR A 24 4.67 -7.09 -2.20
C THR A 24 4.80 -8.61 -2.34
N LYS A 25 5.37 -9.05 -3.44
CA LYS A 25 5.61 -10.46 -3.69
C LYS A 25 7.08 -10.75 -3.47
N THR A 26 7.38 -11.72 -2.63
CA THR A 26 8.74 -12.23 -2.46
C THR A 26 8.79 -13.60 -3.11
N ALA A 27 9.57 -13.73 -4.16
CA ALA A 27 9.68 -14.97 -4.91
C ALA A 27 11.07 -15.57 -4.71
N ILE A 28 11.10 -16.87 -4.64
CA ILE A 28 12.36 -17.63 -4.63
C ILE A 28 12.47 -18.30 -5.98
N LEU A 29 13.58 -18.08 -6.65
CA LEU A 29 13.80 -18.66 -7.97
C LEU A 29 14.98 -19.61 -7.89
N GLU A 30 14.88 -20.69 -8.66
CA GLU A 30 15.96 -21.63 -8.81
C GLU A 30 16.28 -21.69 -10.29
N ASP A 31 17.49 -21.28 -10.66
CA ASP A 31 17.91 -21.23 -12.06
C ASP A 31 16.93 -20.46 -12.93
N GLY A 32 16.41 -19.35 -12.39
CA GLY A 32 15.50 -18.48 -13.12
C GLY A 32 14.04 -18.90 -13.07
N VAL A 33 13.73 -20.01 -12.42
CA VAL A 33 12.35 -20.51 -12.35
C VAL A 33 11.82 -20.27 -10.93
N GLU A 34 10.66 -19.67 -10.84
CA GLU A 34 10.06 -19.41 -9.54
C GLU A 34 9.56 -20.71 -8.92
N ILE A 35 10.06 -21.02 -7.74
CA ILE A 35 9.68 -22.25 -7.04
C ILE A 35 8.86 -22.00 -5.79
N SER A 36 8.79 -20.75 -5.33
CA SER A 36 8.04 -20.41 -4.14
C SER A 36 7.79 -18.92 -4.13
N SER A 37 6.69 -18.49 -3.52
CA SER A 37 6.43 -17.07 -3.36
C SER A 37 5.57 -16.82 -2.13
N LYS A 38 5.67 -15.61 -1.61
CA LYS A 38 4.85 -15.12 -0.52
C LYS A 38 4.37 -13.74 -0.84
N PHE A 39 3.24 -13.37 -0.27
CA PHE A 39 2.67 -12.04 -0.47
C PHE A 39 2.56 -11.32 0.87
N HIS A 40 2.85 -10.05 0.85
CA HIS A 40 2.70 -9.19 2.01
C HIS A 40 1.92 -7.96 1.59
N ARG A 41 0.93 -7.56 2.37
CA ARG A 41 0.11 -6.40 2.06
C ARG A 41 0.26 -5.34 3.11
N HIS A 42 0.29 -4.08 2.68
CA HIS A 42 0.23 -2.97 3.60
C HIS A 42 -0.55 -1.84 2.93
N VAL A 43 -0.90 -0.83 3.72
CA VAL A 43 -1.72 0.28 3.26
C VAL A 43 -1.02 1.59 3.56
N VAL A 44 -1.04 2.49 2.59
CA VAL A 44 -0.56 3.86 2.79
C VAL A 44 -1.81 4.75 2.78
N ALA A 45 -2.13 5.29 3.95
CA ALA A 45 -3.30 6.16 4.09
C ALA A 45 -2.98 7.57 3.64
N PRO A 46 -4.01 8.35 3.22
CA PRO A 46 -3.77 9.76 2.89
C PRO A 46 -3.16 10.50 4.07
N GLY A 47 -2.11 11.26 3.81
CA GLY A 47 -1.39 12.00 4.85
C GLY A 47 -0.26 11.22 5.48
N GLN A 48 -0.16 9.94 5.21
CA GLN A 48 0.92 9.12 5.73
C GLN A 48 2.19 9.35 4.91
N ASP A 49 3.35 9.31 5.56
CA ASP A 49 4.62 9.46 4.87
C ASP A 49 4.86 8.25 3.98
N TYR A 50 5.10 8.49 2.70
CA TYR A 50 5.35 7.42 1.74
C TYR A 50 6.76 7.47 1.14
N SER A 51 7.64 8.24 1.76
CA SER A 51 8.99 8.42 1.21
C SER A 51 9.81 7.13 1.18
N GLY A 52 9.46 6.15 2.02
CA GLY A 52 10.14 4.87 2.04
C GLY A 52 9.53 3.81 1.14
N GLU A 53 8.48 4.17 0.38
CA GLU A 53 7.77 3.20 -0.45
C GLU A 53 8.46 3.01 -1.79
N ASP A 54 8.08 1.94 -2.50
CA ASP A 54 8.52 1.70 -3.86
C ASP A 54 8.22 2.92 -4.74
N ALA A 55 9.04 3.15 -5.76
CA ALA A 55 8.90 4.32 -6.63
C ALA A 55 7.50 4.43 -7.26
N LYS A 56 6.91 3.30 -7.65
CA LYS A 56 5.57 3.31 -8.21
C LYS A 56 4.53 3.72 -7.18
N VAL A 57 4.69 3.25 -5.95
CA VAL A 57 3.79 3.60 -4.86
C VAL A 57 3.92 5.09 -4.55
N GLN A 58 5.16 5.60 -4.52
CA GLN A 58 5.38 7.02 -4.27
C GLN A 58 4.70 7.88 -5.34
N ALA A 59 4.81 7.49 -6.61
CA ALA A 59 4.21 8.24 -7.70
C ALA A 59 2.68 8.26 -7.59
N ILE A 60 2.09 7.12 -7.25
CA ILE A 60 0.65 7.02 -7.09
C ILE A 60 0.19 7.83 -5.90
N CYS A 61 0.88 7.73 -4.77
CA CYS A 61 0.53 8.51 -3.58
C CYS A 61 0.64 10.01 -3.87
N ALA A 62 1.68 10.43 -4.58
CA ALA A 62 1.84 11.84 -4.91
C ALA A 62 0.68 12.36 -5.76
N ALA A 63 0.17 11.52 -6.64
CA ALA A 63 -0.95 11.90 -7.51
C ALA A 63 -2.29 11.89 -6.76
N ILE A 64 -2.47 10.94 -5.86
CA ILE A 64 -3.76 10.70 -5.21
C ILE A 64 -3.90 11.47 -3.89
N HIS A 65 -2.82 11.56 -3.11
CA HIS A 65 -2.87 12.17 -1.78
C HIS A 65 -2.73 13.69 -1.86
N THR A 66 -3.70 14.32 -2.51
CA THR A 66 -3.77 15.78 -2.57
C THR A 66 -4.22 16.31 -1.21
N PRO A 67 -4.01 17.62 -0.95
CA PRO A 67 -4.49 18.19 0.30
C PRO A 67 -5.99 17.97 0.53
N GLU A 68 -6.76 17.98 -0.54
CA GLU A 68 -8.20 17.76 -0.44
C GLU A 68 -8.52 16.33 -0.03
N VAL A 69 -7.83 15.36 -0.61
CA VAL A 69 -8.02 13.95 -0.26
C VAL A 69 -7.58 13.69 1.17
N VAL A 70 -6.45 14.27 1.57
CA VAL A 70 -5.94 14.11 2.93
C VAL A 70 -6.92 14.70 3.93
N ALA A 71 -7.43 15.89 3.65
CA ALA A 71 -8.38 16.54 4.55
C ALA A 71 -9.66 15.73 4.67
N ALA A 72 -10.17 15.21 3.56
CA ALA A 72 -11.38 14.42 3.59
C ALA A 72 -11.18 13.12 4.36
N TYR A 73 -10.02 12.50 4.19
CA TYR A 73 -9.72 11.27 4.92
C TYR A 73 -9.64 11.53 6.43
N GLU A 74 -8.96 12.59 6.82
CA GLU A 74 -8.80 12.95 8.22
C GLU A 74 -10.15 13.29 8.85
N ALA A 75 -11.00 13.98 8.10
CA ALA A 75 -12.34 14.31 8.58
C ALA A 75 -13.17 13.05 8.79
N ALA A 76 -13.06 12.10 7.88
CA ALA A 76 -13.77 10.83 8.00
C ALA A 76 -13.26 10.02 9.19
N GLN A 77 -11.95 10.03 9.42
CA GLN A 77 -11.37 9.33 10.55
C GLN A 77 -11.80 9.95 11.87
N ALA A 78 -11.83 11.28 11.93
CA ALA A 78 -12.27 11.96 13.13
C ALA A 78 -13.73 11.62 13.43
N THR A 79 -14.58 11.57 12.40
CA THR A 79 -15.97 11.19 12.56
C THR A 79 -16.09 9.75 13.06
N ALA A 80 -15.28 8.86 12.48
CA ALA A 80 -15.32 7.47 12.89
C ALA A 80 -14.88 7.29 14.34
N GLN A 81 -13.92 8.09 14.77
CA GLN A 81 -13.41 7.99 16.13
C GLN A 81 -14.40 8.51 17.16
N VAL A 82 -15.32 9.35 16.74
CA VAL A 82 -16.30 9.92 17.64
C VAL A 82 -17.65 9.24 17.47
N VAL A 83 -17.68 8.08 16.92
CA VAL A 83 -18.90 7.35 16.72
C VAL A 83 -19.59 7.14 18.04
N PRO A 84 -20.84 7.52 18.13
CA PRO A 84 -21.56 7.32 19.38
C PRO A 84 -21.80 5.86 19.67
N GLU A 85 -22.02 5.59 20.88
CA GLU A 85 -22.37 4.28 21.28
C GLU A 85 -23.63 3.87 20.66
N LEU A 86 -23.60 2.84 20.00
CA LEU A 86 -24.79 2.34 19.38
C LEU A 86 -25.50 1.38 20.27
N GLY A 87 -25.08 1.30 21.37
CA GLY A 87 -25.72 0.59 22.42
C GLY A 87 -26.46 -0.60 22.00
#